data_b61fc5f91e5a0100293e996994f82443
#
_entry.id   b61fc5f91e5a0100293e996994f82443
#
_cell.length_a   1.000
_cell.length_b   1.000
_cell.length_c   1.000
_cell.angle_alpha   90.00
_cell.angle_beta   90.00
_cell.angle_gamma   90.00
#
_symmetry.space_group_name_H-M   'P 1'
#
loop_
_entity.id
_entity.type
_entity.pdbx_description
1 polymer ?
#
loop_
_entity_poly.entity_id
_entity_poly.type
_entity_poly.pdbx_seq_one_letter_code
_entity_poly.pdbx_strand_id
1 'polypeptide(L)'
;MLFYLNPYPRPSPGTIGVLMSAKRNKVRDPREARRVLEEKARAKGFGLVGVTGAGPLTEGGERLMEWQEAGMAADMGYMRRPVALLSNPRRLQKSARSVVSLGVSYYPGEHPENLEGGGRVARYAWGMDYHLVIKERLRELRAELEEALGCRIRARAFTDAVPLLERSAAQHAGLGFFGRNSCLINQNMGSYFFIADLILDQEIEPDAHGTGTCGKCTRCMSTCPTGAIKAPGVVDARLCISYLTIENTGEIPRELRRAVGDWAFGCDVCQEVCPYNKRKATRSRWPEFSAGSGAGPYLKITEILGIRTDEEFEERFGGTPLTRPGRSGLLRNCSVAAGNLRLKEAVPALVCCLQEDGSPLVRGHAAWALGEIGGSAAETALREASEKEADGGSLSEIEHALEAASRRQEGVSEAGS
;
A
#
# COMPACT_ATOMS: atom_id res chain seq x y z
N MET A 1 -2.67 2.67 2.32
CA MET A 1 -1.45 3.29 1.78
C MET A 1 -0.60 3.89 2.89
N LEU A 2 -0.23 3.03 3.83
CA LEU A 2 0.45 3.45 5.06
C LEU A 2 1.98 3.28 4.99
N PHE A 3 2.52 2.49 4.04
CA PHE A 3 3.86 1.92 4.18
C PHE A 3 4.63 1.70 2.88
N TYR A 4 4.54 2.57 1.86
CA TYR A 4 5.32 2.39 0.65
C TYR A 4 6.61 3.22 0.66
N LEU A 5 7.76 2.56 0.72
CA LEU A 5 9.05 3.02 0.23
C LEU A 5 9.69 1.81 -0.48
N ASN A 6 9.59 1.80 -1.80
CA ASN A 6 9.99 0.67 -2.65
C ASN A 6 11.52 0.53 -2.78
N PRO A 7 12.10 -0.68 -2.75
CA PRO A 7 13.43 -0.99 -3.23
C PRO A 7 13.40 -1.30 -4.74
N TYR A 8 13.08 -0.32 -5.62
CA TYR A 8 13.42 -0.48 -7.04
C TYR A 8 14.94 -0.45 -7.23
N PRO A 9 15.51 -1.28 -8.15
CA PRO A 9 16.93 -1.22 -8.47
C PRO A 9 17.29 0.20 -8.94
N ARG A 10 18.47 0.67 -8.54
CA ARG A 10 19.00 1.96 -8.97
C ARG A 10 18.97 2.02 -10.50
N PRO A 11 18.41 3.07 -11.12
CA PRO A 11 18.57 3.25 -12.54
C PRO A 11 20.07 3.31 -12.85
N SER A 12 20.53 2.52 -13.83
CA SER A 12 21.86 2.60 -14.39
C SER A 12 22.16 4.06 -14.80
N PRO A 13 23.40 4.55 -14.66
CA PRO A 13 23.77 5.89 -15.07
C PRO A 13 23.68 5.97 -16.60
N GLY A 14 22.52 6.43 -17.10
CA GLY A 14 22.34 6.78 -18.51
C GLY A 14 23.27 7.93 -18.85
N THR A 15 23.97 7.78 -19.93
CA THR A 15 24.93 8.66 -20.60
C THR A 15 24.55 10.14 -20.45
N ILE A 16 25.35 10.88 -19.69
CA ILE A 16 25.24 12.34 -19.56
C ILE A 16 25.77 12.94 -20.87
N GLY A 17 24.86 13.27 -21.76
CA GLY A 17 25.18 14.17 -22.86
C GLY A 17 25.58 15.53 -22.29
N VAL A 18 26.81 15.94 -22.58
CA VAL A 18 27.34 17.28 -22.27
C VAL A 18 26.52 18.29 -23.09
N LEU A 19 25.51 18.89 -22.48
CA LEU A 19 24.81 20.05 -23.03
C LEU A 19 25.31 21.31 -22.34
N MET A 20 25.72 22.26 -23.19
CA MET A 20 26.33 23.56 -22.91
C MET A 20 25.72 24.25 -21.67
N SER A 21 26.59 24.90 -20.88
CA SER A 21 26.33 25.73 -19.72
C SER A 21 25.36 26.89 -20.03
N ALA A 22 24.07 26.61 -20.09
CA ALA A 22 23.08 27.67 -19.98
C ALA A 22 23.02 28.14 -18.52
N LYS A 23 23.22 29.43 -18.26
CA LYS A 23 23.09 30.05 -16.94
C LYS A 23 21.76 29.62 -16.32
N ARG A 24 21.81 29.03 -15.13
CA ARG A 24 20.61 28.66 -14.35
C ARG A 24 19.93 29.95 -13.92
N ASN A 25 18.95 30.42 -14.69
CA ASN A 25 18.09 31.50 -14.24
C ASN A 25 17.21 30.98 -13.10
N LYS A 26 17.15 31.74 -12.01
CA LYS A 26 16.21 31.48 -10.93
C LYS A 26 14.83 31.98 -11.34
N VAL A 27 13.79 31.37 -10.77
CA VAL A 27 12.44 31.93 -10.78
C VAL A 27 12.51 33.38 -10.29
N ARG A 28 11.96 34.31 -11.04
CA ARG A 28 12.00 35.74 -10.74
C ARG A 28 11.00 36.14 -9.70
N ASP A 29 9.78 35.57 -9.77
CA ASP A 29 8.68 35.83 -8.86
C ASP A 29 8.11 34.50 -8.34
N PRO A 30 8.30 34.17 -7.04
CA PRO A 30 7.76 32.97 -6.42
C PRO A 30 6.21 32.87 -6.47
N ARG A 31 5.49 34.00 -6.48
CA ARG A 31 4.02 34.04 -6.58
C ARG A 31 3.56 33.67 -7.98
N GLU A 32 4.20 34.22 -8.98
CA GLU A 32 3.91 33.86 -10.38
C GLU A 32 4.21 32.36 -10.61
N ALA A 33 5.32 31.86 -10.10
CA ALA A 33 5.65 30.44 -10.18
C ALA A 33 4.59 29.57 -9.49
N ARG A 34 4.04 30.02 -8.35
CA ARG A 34 2.96 29.32 -7.65
C ARG A 34 1.68 29.26 -8.52
N ARG A 35 1.34 30.37 -9.17
CA ARG A 35 0.17 30.43 -10.07
C ARG A 35 0.34 29.50 -11.28
N VAL A 36 1.50 29.55 -11.93
CA VAL A 36 1.80 28.68 -13.09
C VAL A 36 1.80 27.21 -12.67
N LEU A 37 2.40 26.88 -11.53
CA LEU A 37 2.36 25.51 -10.99
C LEU A 37 0.93 25.01 -10.82
N GLU A 38 0.06 25.80 -10.19
CA GLU A 38 -1.32 25.40 -9.95
C GLU A 38 -2.06 25.17 -11.27
N GLU A 39 -1.93 26.08 -12.23
CA GLU A 39 -2.54 25.96 -13.55
C GLU A 39 -2.11 24.66 -14.25
N LYS A 40 -0.80 24.42 -14.35
CA LYS A 40 -0.24 23.24 -15.04
C LYS A 40 -0.58 21.93 -14.34
N ALA A 41 -0.49 21.89 -13.01
CA ALA A 41 -0.82 20.69 -12.24
C ALA A 41 -2.31 20.34 -12.37
N ARG A 42 -3.20 21.33 -12.30
CA ARG A 42 -4.63 21.10 -12.50
C ARG A 42 -4.99 20.67 -13.93
N ALA A 43 -4.33 21.22 -14.93
CA ALA A 43 -4.50 20.80 -16.33
C ALA A 43 -4.11 19.32 -16.51
N LYS A 44 -3.14 18.80 -15.75
CA LYS A 44 -2.78 17.38 -15.73
C LYS A 44 -3.67 16.51 -14.86
N GLY A 45 -4.69 17.10 -14.21
CA GLY A 45 -5.68 16.35 -13.42
C GLY A 45 -5.33 16.14 -11.97
N PHE A 46 -4.25 16.78 -11.44
CA PHE A 46 -4.03 16.82 -10.01
C PHE A 46 -5.12 17.64 -9.31
N GLY A 47 -5.83 17.02 -8.39
CA GLY A 47 -6.93 17.64 -7.65
C GLY A 47 -6.49 18.52 -6.50
N LEU A 48 -5.31 18.25 -5.93
CA LEU A 48 -4.69 19.01 -4.85
C LEU A 48 -3.32 19.48 -5.29
N VAL A 49 -2.98 20.73 -4.95
CA VAL A 49 -1.69 21.36 -5.26
C VAL A 49 -1.28 22.18 -4.05
N GLY A 50 -0.12 21.90 -3.50
CA GLY A 50 0.42 22.66 -2.38
C GLY A 50 1.93 22.74 -2.41
N VAL A 51 2.46 23.74 -1.74
CA VAL A 51 3.89 24.02 -1.67
C VAL A 51 4.31 24.23 -0.22
N THR A 52 5.42 23.65 0.17
CA THR A 52 6.10 23.98 1.43
C THR A 52 7.58 24.28 1.19
N GLY A 53 8.22 24.96 2.13
CA GLY A 53 9.67 25.16 2.10
C GLY A 53 10.43 23.85 2.28
N ALA A 54 11.66 23.77 1.78
CA ALA A 54 12.50 22.59 1.91
C ALA A 54 13.21 22.48 3.28
N GLY A 55 12.61 23.00 4.34
CA GLY A 55 13.08 22.84 5.72
C GLY A 55 12.83 21.45 6.27
N PRO A 56 13.43 21.10 7.43
CA PRO A 56 13.14 19.84 8.11
C PRO A 56 11.66 19.72 8.52
N LEU A 57 11.10 18.53 8.38
CA LEU A 57 9.74 18.15 8.81
C LEU A 57 9.81 17.66 10.27
N THR A 58 10.08 18.59 11.21
CA THR A 58 10.46 18.27 12.60
C THR A 58 9.41 17.44 13.30
N GLU A 59 8.16 17.89 13.33
CA GLU A 59 7.05 17.21 14.01
C GLU A 59 6.79 15.79 13.44
N GLY A 60 6.90 15.64 12.11
CA GLY A 60 6.82 14.34 11.46
C GLY A 60 7.98 13.42 11.82
N GLY A 61 9.17 13.99 11.97
CA GLY A 61 10.38 13.28 12.38
C GLY A 61 10.30 12.77 13.82
N GLU A 62 9.83 13.59 14.75
CA GLU A 62 9.64 13.20 16.16
C GLU A 62 8.64 12.04 16.28
N ARG A 63 7.48 12.14 15.62
CA ARG A 63 6.50 11.06 15.60
C ARG A 63 7.04 9.76 14.98
N LEU A 64 7.87 9.87 13.93
CA LEU A 64 8.52 8.70 13.35
C LEU A 64 9.50 8.05 14.32
N MET A 65 10.29 8.84 15.05
CA MET A 65 11.26 8.36 16.02
C MET A 65 10.57 7.57 17.13
N GLU A 66 9.53 8.14 17.74
CA GLU A 66 8.72 7.46 18.76
C GLU A 66 8.14 6.13 18.23
N TRP A 67 7.65 6.11 17.00
CA TRP A 67 7.09 4.93 16.35
C TRP A 67 8.15 3.85 16.06
N GLN A 68 9.36 4.27 15.64
CA GLN A 68 10.51 3.36 15.45
C GLN A 68 10.97 2.75 16.79
N GLU A 69 11.11 3.57 17.84
CA GLU A 69 11.50 3.15 19.18
C GLU A 69 10.50 2.17 19.81
N ALA A 70 9.21 2.35 19.52
CA ALA A 70 8.15 1.42 19.92
C ALA A 70 8.14 0.09 19.11
N GLY A 71 9.07 -0.11 18.17
CA GLY A 71 9.17 -1.32 17.35
C GLY A 71 7.98 -1.55 16.41
N MET A 72 7.19 -0.52 16.13
CA MET A 72 5.96 -0.63 15.34
C MET A 72 6.20 -0.70 13.82
N ALA A 73 7.46 -0.60 13.38
CA ALA A 73 7.85 -0.67 11.96
C ALA A 73 7.85 -2.09 11.38
N ALA A 74 7.66 -3.12 12.20
CA ALA A 74 7.79 -4.51 11.79
C ALA A 74 9.11 -4.76 11.01
N ASP A 75 9.07 -5.47 9.87
CA ASP A 75 10.25 -5.78 9.06
C ASP A 75 10.54 -4.74 7.96
N MET A 76 9.82 -3.63 7.95
CA MET A 76 10.03 -2.56 6.96
C MET A 76 11.36 -1.82 7.20
N GLY A 77 12.48 -2.41 6.73
CA GLY A 77 13.83 -1.87 6.91
C GLY A 77 14.00 -0.44 6.40
N TYR A 78 13.25 -0.06 5.36
CA TYR A 78 13.24 1.31 4.83
C TYR A 78 12.65 2.34 5.80
N MET A 79 11.74 1.94 6.69
CA MET A 79 11.19 2.78 7.75
C MET A 79 12.11 2.90 8.97
N ARG A 80 13.13 2.02 9.08
CA ARG A 80 14.14 2.07 10.14
C ARG A 80 15.35 2.94 9.80
N ARG A 81 15.34 3.63 8.65
CA ARG A 81 16.39 4.57 8.26
C ARG A 81 16.45 5.75 9.25
N PRO A 82 17.63 6.41 9.37
CA PRO A 82 17.76 7.57 10.26
C PRO A 82 16.68 8.63 10.00
N VAL A 83 16.00 9.09 11.04
CA VAL A 83 14.92 10.08 10.97
C VAL A 83 15.37 11.35 10.23
N ALA A 84 16.60 11.80 10.46
CA ALA A 84 17.15 12.97 9.76
C ALA A 84 17.22 12.82 8.23
N LEU A 85 17.27 11.58 7.71
CA LEU A 85 17.18 11.31 6.27
C LEU A 85 15.74 11.42 5.78
N LEU A 86 14.80 10.84 6.54
CA LEU A 86 13.40 10.75 6.19
C LEU A 86 12.64 12.06 6.35
N SER A 87 13.08 12.92 7.28
CA SER A 87 12.41 14.19 7.62
C SER A 87 13.03 15.44 6.99
N ASN A 88 14.12 15.32 6.21
CA ASN A 88 14.79 16.51 5.67
C ASN A 88 14.96 16.45 4.16
N PRO A 89 14.13 17.18 3.38
CA PRO A 89 14.21 17.22 1.91
C PRO A 89 15.61 17.57 1.37
N ARG A 90 16.39 18.39 2.09
CA ARG A 90 17.75 18.76 1.68
C ARG A 90 18.76 17.62 1.76
N ARG A 91 18.47 16.55 2.47
CA ARG A 91 19.27 15.32 2.44
C ARG A 91 19.10 14.57 1.13
N LEU A 92 17.94 14.71 0.47
CA LEU A 92 17.66 14.14 -0.84
C LEU A 92 18.19 15.01 -1.98
N GLN A 93 18.07 16.33 -1.83
CA GLN A 93 18.55 17.32 -2.80
C GLN A 93 19.12 18.53 -2.06
N LYS A 94 20.45 18.67 -2.00
CA LYS A 94 21.13 19.76 -1.27
C LYS A 94 20.68 21.16 -1.71
N SER A 95 20.35 21.31 -2.99
CA SER A 95 19.86 22.58 -3.56
C SER A 95 18.37 22.83 -3.34
N ALA A 96 17.66 21.99 -2.61
CA ALA A 96 16.22 22.11 -2.41
C ALA A 96 15.83 23.46 -1.73
N ARG A 97 14.84 24.12 -2.31
CA ARG A 97 14.23 25.35 -1.81
C ARG A 97 12.74 25.18 -1.52
N SER A 98 12.04 24.41 -2.35
CA SER A 98 10.61 24.12 -2.18
C SER A 98 10.34 22.62 -2.33
N VAL A 99 9.32 22.15 -1.66
CA VAL A 99 8.68 20.85 -1.88
C VAL A 99 7.26 21.13 -2.36
N VAL A 100 6.95 20.68 -3.57
CA VAL A 100 5.60 20.69 -4.13
C VAL A 100 4.98 19.34 -3.82
N SER A 101 3.85 19.33 -3.13
CA SER A 101 3.04 18.15 -2.91
C SER A 101 1.75 18.24 -3.71
N LEU A 102 1.46 17.20 -4.47
CA LEU A 102 0.28 17.10 -5.32
C LEU A 102 -0.57 15.92 -4.86
N GLY A 103 -1.89 16.05 -5.00
CA GLY A 103 -2.82 14.97 -4.70
C GLY A 103 -3.64 14.59 -5.92
N VAL A 104 -3.70 13.30 -6.25
CA VAL A 104 -4.57 12.76 -7.29
C VAL A 104 -5.45 11.66 -6.72
N SER A 105 -6.77 11.79 -6.91
CA SER A 105 -7.70 10.76 -6.46
C SER A 105 -7.48 9.45 -7.20
N TYR A 106 -7.48 8.35 -6.43
CA TYR A 106 -7.56 6.99 -6.98
C TYR A 106 -8.92 6.33 -6.72
N TYR A 107 -9.88 7.06 -6.14
CA TYR A 107 -11.18 6.51 -5.79
C TYR A 107 -11.97 6.11 -7.04
N PRO A 108 -12.21 4.80 -7.28
CA PRO A 108 -12.93 4.33 -8.46
C PRO A 108 -14.45 4.28 -8.23
N GLY A 109 -14.89 4.40 -6.97
CA GLY A 109 -16.27 4.22 -6.52
C GLY A 109 -16.36 3.26 -5.33
N GLU A 110 -17.58 2.86 -4.99
CA GLU A 110 -17.83 1.84 -3.97
C GLU A 110 -17.29 0.47 -4.44
N HIS A 111 -16.98 -0.40 -3.49
CA HIS A 111 -16.74 -1.80 -3.82
C HIS A 111 -18.02 -2.36 -4.48
N PRO A 112 -17.89 -3.07 -5.61
CA PRO A 112 -19.02 -3.81 -6.14
C PRO A 112 -19.45 -4.88 -5.13
N GLU A 113 -20.63 -5.47 -5.34
CA GLU A 113 -21.07 -6.62 -4.56
C GLU A 113 -20.01 -7.73 -4.57
N ASN A 114 -19.90 -8.46 -3.46
CA ASN A 114 -18.87 -9.46 -3.29
C ASN A 114 -18.90 -10.49 -4.45
N LEU A 115 -17.75 -10.68 -5.08
CA LEU A 115 -17.56 -11.79 -5.99
C LEU A 115 -17.51 -13.09 -5.16
N GLU A 116 -18.37 -14.04 -5.45
CA GLU A 116 -18.29 -15.37 -4.83
C GLU A 116 -16.91 -15.98 -5.07
N GLY A 117 -16.25 -16.42 -4.00
CA GLY A 117 -14.86 -16.89 -4.07
C GLY A 117 -13.81 -15.80 -4.38
N GLY A 118 -14.14 -14.53 -4.18
CA GLY A 118 -13.28 -13.39 -4.44
C GLY A 118 -12.46 -12.96 -3.22
N GLY A 119 -11.14 -12.83 -3.38
CA GLY A 119 -10.27 -12.14 -2.42
C GLY A 119 -10.25 -10.64 -2.69
N ARG A 120 -10.55 -9.82 -1.68
CA ARG A 120 -10.62 -8.34 -1.80
C ARG A 120 -9.26 -7.71 -2.07
N VAL A 121 -9.26 -6.69 -2.91
CA VAL A 121 -8.11 -5.82 -3.19
C VAL A 121 -8.41 -4.42 -2.69
N ALA A 122 -7.47 -3.77 -1.99
CA ALA A 122 -7.60 -2.39 -1.59
C ALA A 122 -7.70 -1.46 -2.82
N ARG A 123 -8.54 -0.44 -2.77
CA ARG A 123 -8.90 0.42 -3.91
C ARG A 123 -7.72 1.04 -4.63
N TYR A 124 -6.65 1.38 -3.89
CA TYR A 124 -5.48 2.00 -4.50
C TYR A 124 -4.74 1.09 -5.50
N ALA A 125 -4.98 -0.22 -5.42
CA ALA A 125 -4.31 -1.25 -6.22
C ALA A 125 -5.22 -1.85 -7.31
N TRP A 126 -6.41 -1.27 -7.57
CA TRP A 126 -7.30 -1.81 -8.60
C TRP A 126 -6.80 -1.55 -10.02
N GLY A 127 -6.15 -0.41 -10.25
CA GLY A 127 -5.63 0.00 -11.55
C GLY A 127 -4.17 -0.34 -11.77
N MET A 128 -3.56 0.40 -12.68
CA MET A 128 -2.13 0.32 -12.98
C MET A 128 -1.27 0.77 -11.80
N ASP A 129 0.00 0.38 -11.81
CA ASP A 129 0.98 0.84 -10.82
C ASP A 129 1.10 2.37 -10.86
N TYR A 130 0.63 2.99 -9.79
CA TYR A 130 0.62 4.45 -9.65
C TYR A 130 2.02 5.07 -9.66
N HIS A 131 3.06 4.32 -9.29
CA HIS A 131 4.43 4.80 -9.37
C HIS A 131 4.83 5.13 -10.82
N LEU A 132 4.43 4.29 -11.77
CA LEU A 132 4.72 4.49 -13.19
C LEU A 132 3.92 5.66 -13.75
N VAL A 133 2.61 5.67 -13.49
CA VAL A 133 1.69 6.69 -14.00
C VAL A 133 2.03 8.08 -13.46
N ILE A 134 2.20 8.22 -12.14
CA ILE A 134 2.49 9.49 -11.50
C ILE A 134 3.86 10.02 -11.91
N LYS A 135 4.88 9.15 -11.98
CA LYS A 135 6.24 9.55 -12.38
C LYS A 135 6.26 10.20 -13.77
N GLU A 136 5.53 9.65 -14.72
CA GLU A 136 5.43 10.22 -16.06
C GLU A 136 4.74 11.59 -16.02
N ARG A 137 3.61 11.71 -15.32
CA ARG A 137 2.90 13.00 -15.17
C ARG A 137 3.73 14.07 -14.47
N LEU A 138 4.53 13.69 -13.49
CA LEU A 138 5.46 14.61 -12.82
C LEU A 138 6.61 15.06 -13.74
N ARG A 139 7.09 14.16 -14.61
CA ARG A 139 8.12 14.48 -15.62
C ARG A 139 7.59 15.52 -16.60
N GLU A 140 6.39 15.32 -17.11
CA GLU A 140 5.73 16.26 -18.01
C GLU A 140 5.47 17.61 -17.32
N LEU A 141 4.93 17.60 -16.09
CA LEU A 141 4.67 18.82 -15.31
C LEU A 141 5.95 19.64 -15.14
N ARG A 142 7.08 18.98 -14.80
CA ARG A 142 8.37 19.67 -14.70
C ARG A 142 8.77 20.35 -16.00
N ALA A 143 8.65 19.68 -17.13
CA ALA A 143 9.00 20.23 -18.43
C ALA A 143 8.16 21.47 -18.78
N GLU A 144 6.85 21.40 -18.55
CA GLU A 144 5.94 22.55 -18.76
C GLU A 144 6.22 23.73 -17.82
N LEU A 145 6.64 23.44 -16.57
CA LEU A 145 7.08 24.49 -15.65
C LEU A 145 8.38 25.16 -16.10
N GLU A 146 9.35 24.38 -16.59
CA GLU A 146 10.61 24.93 -17.14
C GLU A 146 10.34 25.86 -18.33
N GLU A 147 9.44 25.45 -19.23
CA GLU A 147 9.03 26.24 -20.38
C GLU A 147 8.31 27.52 -19.98
N ALA A 148 7.26 27.42 -19.16
CA ALA A 148 6.43 28.54 -18.76
C ALA A 148 7.17 29.58 -17.93
N LEU A 149 8.12 29.15 -17.07
CA LEU A 149 8.91 30.03 -16.22
C LEU A 149 10.22 30.50 -16.88
N GLY A 150 10.55 30.01 -18.06
CA GLY A 150 11.76 30.36 -18.80
C GLY A 150 13.05 30.05 -18.01
N CYS A 151 13.05 29.06 -17.15
CA CYS A 151 14.20 28.70 -16.32
C CYS A 151 14.36 27.18 -16.21
N ARG A 152 15.60 26.73 -15.99
CA ARG A 152 15.85 25.32 -15.69
C ARG A 152 15.51 24.98 -14.24
N ILE A 153 14.77 23.89 -14.03
CA ILE A 153 14.36 23.41 -12.72
C ILE A 153 15.05 22.07 -12.44
N ARG A 154 15.92 22.04 -11.44
CA ARG A 154 16.42 20.78 -10.92
C ARG A 154 15.37 20.24 -9.98
N ALA A 155 14.69 19.19 -10.40
CA ALA A 155 13.65 18.55 -9.63
C ALA A 155 13.99 17.09 -9.31
N ARG A 156 13.55 16.62 -8.14
CA ARG A 156 13.44 15.22 -7.81
C ARG A 156 11.96 14.89 -7.69
N ALA A 157 11.46 14.09 -8.63
CA ALA A 157 10.05 13.71 -8.74
C ALA A 157 9.85 12.29 -8.23
N PHE A 158 8.83 12.04 -7.39
CA PHE A 158 8.55 10.72 -6.82
C PHE A 158 7.14 10.63 -6.24
N THR A 159 6.75 9.40 -5.95
CA THR A 159 5.64 8.99 -5.11
C THR A 159 6.07 7.71 -4.41
N ASP A 160 6.03 7.64 -3.09
CA ASP A 160 6.43 6.51 -2.22
C ASP A 160 7.84 5.90 -2.46
N ALA A 161 8.61 6.41 -3.42
CA ALA A 161 9.86 5.78 -3.90
C ALA A 161 11.14 6.33 -3.27
N VAL A 162 11.07 7.32 -2.40
CA VAL A 162 12.24 7.94 -1.77
C VAL A 162 12.07 8.08 -0.26
N PRO A 163 13.16 8.16 0.51
CA PRO A 163 13.10 8.29 1.96
C PRO A 163 12.70 9.72 2.37
N LEU A 164 11.45 10.09 2.16
CA LEU A 164 10.83 11.33 2.64
C LEU A 164 9.52 11.02 3.36
N LEU A 165 9.20 11.78 4.40
CA LEU A 165 7.89 11.77 5.05
C LEU A 165 6.86 12.52 4.19
N GLU A 166 6.44 11.92 3.07
CA GLU A 166 5.56 12.53 2.07
C GLU A 166 4.26 13.09 2.67
N ARG A 167 3.60 12.32 3.55
CA ARG A 167 2.38 12.79 4.23
C ARG A 167 2.63 14.02 5.10
N SER A 168 3.80 14.11 5.75
CA SER A 168 4.15 15.29 6.53
C SER A 168 4.45 16.48 5.61
N ALA A 169 5.17 16.27 4.50
CA ALA A 169 5.40 17.31 3.50
C ALA A 169 4.07 17.82 2.93
N ALA A 170 3.16 16.92 2.57
CA ALA A 170 1.84 17.24 2.04
C ALA A 170 0.95 17.97 3.07
N GLN A 171 1.03 17.64 4.36
CA GLN A 171 0.36 18.41 5.42
C GLN A 171 0.94 19.82 5.51
N HIS A 172 2.26 19.98 5.52
CA HIS A 172 2.91 21.28 5.53
C HIS A 172 2.59 22.11 4.28
N ALA A 173 2.37 21.44 3.15
CA ALA A 173 1.94 22.06 1.90
C ALA A 173 0.41 22.32 1.80
N GLY A 174 -0.33 22.11 2.87
CA GLY A 174 -1.76 22.46 2.91
C GLY A 174 -2.72 21.42 2.34
N LEU A 175 -2.25 20.21 1.96
CA LEU A 175 -3.12 19.23 1.31
C LEU A 175 -4.17 18.62 2.24
N GLY A 176 -3.95 18.63 3.55
CA GLY A 176 -4.88 18.06 4.50
C GLY A 176 -4.30 17.91 5.91
N PHE A 177 -4.92 17.10 6.73
CA PHE A 177 -4.52 16.82 8.12
C PHE A 177 -4.40 15.33 8.38
N PHE A 178 -3.62 14.94 9.38
CA PHE A 178 -3.52 13.54 9.80
C PHE A 178 -4.80 13.07 10.50
N GLY A 179 -5.43 12.04 9.93
CA GLY A 179 -6.53 11.34 10.57
C GLY A 179 -6.07 10.41 11.71
N ARG A 180 -7.02 9.95 12.53
CA ARG A 180 -6.74 8.95 13.58
C ARG A 180 -6.24 7.61 13.01
N ASN A 181 -6.55 7.30 11.76
CA ASN A 181 -6.04 6.14 11.02
C ASN A 181 -4.67 6.39 10.36
N SER A 182 -4.00 7.48 10.71
CA SER A 182 -2.70 7.89 10.13
C SER A 182 -2.71 8.22 8.62
N CYS A 183 -3.88 8.23 7.97
CA CYS A 183 -4.00 8.74 6.60
C CYS A 183 -3.99 10.26 6.59
N LEU A 184 -3.47 10.86 5.51
CA LEU A 184 -3.70 12.27 5.22
C LEU A 184 -5.14 12.42 4.70
N ILE A 185 -5.91 13.31 5.31
CA ILE A 185 -7.32 13.55 4.98
C ILE A 185 -7.48 14.97 4.48
N ASN A 186 -7.97 15.12 3.26
CA ASN A 186 -8.42 16.41 2.72
C ASN A 186 -9.91 16.60 3.02
N GLN A 187 -10.29 17.79 3.48
CA GLN A 187 -11.68 18.07 3.89
C GLN A 187 -12.69 17.97 2.73
N ASN A 188 -12.23 18.14 1.48
CA ASN A 188 -13.07 18.15 0.28
C ASN A 188 -12.88 16.92 -0.63
N MET A 189 -11.87 16.06 -0.37
CA MET A 189 -11.57 14.90 -1.20
C MET A 189 -11.53 13.57 -0.41
N GLY A 190 -11.53 13.63 0.93
CA GLY A 190 -11.33 12.45 1.77
C GLY A 190 -9.87 12.05 1.83
N SER A 191 -9.58 10.74 1.88
CA SER A 191 -8.22 10.20 1.96
C SER A 191 -7.85 9.24 0.82
N TYR A 192 -8.74 9.05 -0.16
CA TYR A 192 -8.50 8.20 -1.32
C TYR A 192 -7.74 8.96 -2.42
N PHE A 193 -6.53 9.42 -2.11
CA PHE A 193 -5.65 10.07 -3.08
C PHE A 193 -4.20 9.66 -2.88
N PHE A 194 -3.46 9.58 -3.98
CA PHE A 194 -2.02 9.44 -3.99
C PHE A 194 -1.38 10.79 -3.74
N ILE A 195 -0.25 10.78 -3.04
CA ILE A 195 0.63 11.94 -2.90
C ILE A 195 1.74 11.81 -3.93
N ALA A 196 2.05 12.90 -4.60
CA ALA A 196 3.13 12.99 -5.56
C ALA A 196 3.96 14.23 -5.25
N ASP A 197 5.27 14.07 -5.11
CA ASP A 197 6.13 15.16 -4.66
C ASP A 197 7.18 15.54 -5.70
N LEU A 198 7.48 16.85 -5.74
CA LEU A 198 8.62 17.43 -6.46
C LEU A 198 9.46 18.23 -5.47
N ILE A 199 10.71 17.80 -5.22
CA ILE A 199 11.70 18.63 -4.52
C ILE A 199 12.40 19.49 -5.56
N LEU A 200 12.29 20.83 -5.44
CA LEU A 200 12.76 21.79 -6.43
C LEU A 200 13.92 22.64 -5.90
N ASP A 201 14.85 23.01 -6.78
CA ASP A 201 15.90 24.02 -6.48
C ASP A 201 15.42 25.46 -6.71
N GLN A 202 14.17 25.65 -7.04
CA GLN A 202 13.51 26.95 -7.21
C GLN A 202 12.66 27.29 -5.98
N GLU A 203 12.53 28.57 -5.70
CA GLU A 203 11.64 29.09 -4.67
C GLU A 203 10.26 29.32 -5.26
N ILE A 204 9.26 28.70 -4.69
CA ILE A 204 7.86 28.89 -5.01
C ILE A 204 7.17 29.33 -3.72
N GLU A 205 6.21 30.25 -3.81
CA GLU A 205 5.47 30.75 -2.66
C GLU A 205 4.81 29.58 -1.90
N PRO A 206 5.10 29.42 -0.60
CA PRO A 206 4.56 28.31 0.17
C PRO A 206 3.11 28.57 0.58
N ASP A 207 2.34 27.48 0.70
CA ASP A 207 1.00 27.49 1.26
C ASP A 207 1.03 27.39 2.80
N ALA A 208 -0.09 27.71 3.43
CA ALA A 208 -0.29 27.47 4.86
C ALA A 208 -0.45 25.98 5.15
N HIS A 209 -0.08 25.56 6.36
CA HIS A 209 -0.26 24.17 6.80
C HIS A 209 -1.72 23.71 6.67
N GLY A 210 -1.90 22.47 6.28
CA GLY A 210 -3.21 21.85 6.21
C GLY A 210 -3.87 21.77 7.58
N THR A 211 -5.12 22.23 7.63
CA THR A 211 -5.93 22.26 8.85
C THR A 211 -7.05 21.25 8.79
N GLY A 212 -7.56 20.83 9.94
CA GLY A 212 -8.66 19.90 10.04
C GLY A 212 -8.51 18.98 11.24
N THR A 213 -9.54 18.23 11.53
CA THR A 213 -9.55 17.30 12.67
C THR A 213 -10.61 16.22 12.50
N CYS A 214 -10.38 15.07 13.09
CA CYS A 214 -11.40 14.01 13.25
C CYS A 214 -12.44 14.34 14.35
N GLY A 215 -12.25 15.41 15.12
CA GLY A 215 -13.09 15.73 16.27
C GLY A 215 -13.18 14.54 17.24
N LYS A 216 -14.40 14.19 17.67
CA LYS A 216 -14.68 13.06 18.58
C LYS A 216 -14.80 11.70 17.87
N CYS A 217 -14.69 11.63 16.51
CA CYS A 217 -14.90 10.41 15.75
C CYS A 217 -13.78 9.37 16.00
N THR A 218 -14.15 8.14 16.35
CA THR A 218 -13.23 7.01 16.60
C THR A 218 -13.51 5.81 15.70
N ARG A 219 -14.36 5.94 14.68
CA ARG A 219 -14.85 4.81 13.86
C ARG A 219 -13.73 3.93 13.30
N CYS A 220 -12.67 4.51 12.76
CA CYS A 220 -11.55 3.74 12.22
C CYS A 220 -10.83 2.90 13.29
N MET A 221 -10.76 3.40 14.54
CA MET A 221 -10.14 2.67 15.64
C MET A 221 -11.02 1.50 16.10
N SER A 222 -12.33 1.73 16.28
CA SER A 222 -13.27 0.71 16.74
C SER A 222 -13.58 -0.37 15.70
N THR A 223 -13.44 -0.06 14.41
CA THR A 223 -13.75 -1.01 13.30
C THR A 223 -12.51 -1.76 12.82
N CYS A 224 -11.29 -1.36 13.23
CA CYS A 224 -10.08 -2.06 12.81
C CYS A 224 -10.09 -3.51 13.31
N PRO A 225 -10.12 -4.53 12.42
CA PRO A 225 -10.36 -5.93 12.82
C PRO A 225 -9.26 -6.48 13.73
N THR A 226 -8.04 -5.97 13.58
CA THR A 226 -6.84 -6.41 14.32
C THR A 226 -6.47 -5.47 15.47
N GLY A 227 -7.20 -4.36 15.64
CA GLY A 227 -6.82 -3.33 16.61
C GLY A 227 -5.48 -2.67 16.34
N ALA A 228 -5.06 -2.60 15.06
CA ALA A 228 -3.77 -2.02 14.66
C ALA A 228 -3.64 -0.53 14.99
N ILE A 229 -4.74 0.23 15.08
CA ILE A 229 -4.72 1.66 15.42
C ILE A 229 -4.69 1.80 16.93
N LYS A 230 -3.49 1.92 17.52
CA LYS A 230 -3.27 1.90 18.97
C LYS A 230 -3.65 3.20 19.68
N ALA A 231 -3.46 4.32 19.00
CA ALA A 231 -3.81 5.65 19.46
C ALA A 231 -4.15 6.54 18.24
N PRO A 232 -4.75 7.72 18.45
CA PRO A 232 -4.99 8.65 17.34
C PRO A 232 -3.73 8.95 16.54
N GLY A 233 -3.71 8.53 15.27
CA GLY A 233 -2.57 8.73 14.36
C GLY A 233 -1.42 7.71 14.53
N VAL A 234 -1.55 6.73 15.44
CA VAL A 234 -0.53 5.71 15.70
C VAL A 234 -1.02 4.34 15.25
N VAL A 235 -0.37 3.76 14.25
CA VAL A 235 -0.69 2.44 13.69
C VAL A 235 0.48 1.49 13.94
N ASP A 236 0.22 0.38 14.61
CA ASP A 236 1.18 -0.72 14.74
C ASP A 236 1.15 -1.55 13.45
N ALA A 237 2.23 -1.47 12.67
CA ALA A 237 2.32 -2.17 11.39
C ALA A 237 2.21 -3.69 11.55
N ARG A 238 2.75 -4.26 12.64
CA ARG A 238 2.73 -5.69 12.92
C ARG A 238 1.31 -6.28 12.93
N LEU A 239 0.31 -5.45 13.21
CA LEU A 239 -1.10 -5.82 13.29
C LEU A 239 -1.89 -5.32 12.06
N CYS A 240 -1.35 -4.42 11.25
CA CYS A 240 -2.09 -3.82 10.14
C CYS A 240 -2.25 -4.81 8.98
N ILE A 241 -3.49 -5.09 8.57
CA ILE A 241 -3.78 -5.99 7.44
C ILE A 241 -3.06 -5.55 6.16
N SER A 242 -2.93 -4.23 5.92
CA SER A 242 -2.16 -3.73 4.77
C SER A 242 -0.69 -4.16 4.85
N TYR A 243 -0.06 -4.09 6.03
CA TYR A 243 1.30 -4.59 6.19
C TYR A 243 1.35 -6.10 5.99
N LEU A 244 0.46 -6.85 6.66
CA LEU A 244 0.45 -8.32 6.63
C LEU A 244 0.28 -8.89 5.21
N THR A 245 -0.46 -8.20 4.35
CA THR A 245 -0.78 -8.67 2.99
C THR A 245 0.10 -8.08 1.90
N ILE A 246 0.89 -7.05 2.18
CA ILE A 246 1.72 -6.35 1.18
C ILE A 246 3.22 -6.44 1.50
N GLU A 247 3.62 -6.03 2.70
CA GLU A 247 5.03 -5.83 3.07
C GLU A 247 5.63 -7.00 3.85
N ASN A 248 4.80 -7.76 4.55
CA ASN A 248 5.23 -8.94 5.29
C ASN A 248 5.66 -10.04 4.30
N THR A 249 6.93 -10.45 4.37
CA THR A 249 7.48 -11.53 3.56
C THR A 249 7.41 -12.90 4.25
N GLY A 250 7.08 -12.93 5.54
CA GLY A 250 6.93 -14.14 6.34
C GLY A 250 5.49 -14.62 6.45
N GLU A 251 5.26 -15.47 7.44
CA GLU A 251 3.92 -15.96 7.76
C GLU A 251 3.01 -14.86 8.31
N ILE A 252 1.71 -15.01 8.10
CA ILE A 252 0.70 -14.26 8.83
C ILE A 252 0.44 -15.04 10.15
N PRO A 253 0.66 -14.40 11.33
CA PRO A 253 0.43 -15.06 12.61
C PRO A 253 -0.98 -15.64 12.70
N ARG A 254 -1.10 -16.86 13.22
CA ARG A 254 -2.39 -17.60 13.27
C ARG A 254 -3.51 -16.80 13.93
N GLU A 255 -3.19 -16.13 15.02
CA GLU A 255 -4.14 -15.30 15.77
C GLU A 255 -4.69 -14.12 14.97
N LEU A 256 -3.99 -13.70 13.91
CA LEU A 256 -4.42 -12.60 13.05
C LEU A 256 -5.15 -13.07 11.79
N ARG A 257 -4.99 -14.34 11.35
CA ARG A 257 -5.52 -14.83 10.06
C ARG A 257 -7.03 -14.62 9.93
N ARG A 258 -7.80 -14.90 11.01
CA ARG A 258 -9.26 -14.69 10.98
C ARG A 258 -9.63 -13.21 10.84
N ALA A 259 -8.87 -12.32 11.46
CA ALA A 259 -9.08 -10.88 11.37
C ALA A 259 -8.69 -10.28 10.01
N VAL A 260 -7.83 -10.96 9.23
CA VAL A 260 -7.55 -10.57 7.84
C VAL A 260 -8.80 -10.66 6.97
N GLY A 261 -9.72 -11.58 7.30
CA GLY A 261 -10.95 -11.76 6.54
C GLY A 261 -10.68 -12.24 5.11
N ASP A 262 -11.33 -11.63 4.16
CA ASP A 262 -11.23 -11.91 2.71
C ASP A 262 -10.22 -11.02 1.97
N TRP A 263 -9.40 -10.23 2.68
CA TRP A 263 -8.40 -9.37 2.06
C TRP A 263 -7.23 -10.18 1.47
N ALA A 264 -7.16 -10.23 0.14
CA ALA A 264 -6.03 -10.80 -0.58
C ALA A 264 -4.88 -9.79 -0.73
N PHE A 265 -5.18 -8.48 -0.77
CA PHE A 265 -4.18 -7.43 -0.93
C PHE A 265 -4.62 -6.10 -0.32
N GLY A 266 -3.86 -5.58 0.63
CA GLY A 266 -4.16 -4.33 1.31
C GLY A 266 -5.39 -4.41 2.23
N CYS A 267 -5.89 -3.24 2.65
CA CYS A 267 -7.09 -3.13 3.49
C CYS A 267 -7.60 -1.69 3.49
N ASP A 268 -8.88 -1.51 3.23
CA ASP A 268 -9.53 -0.19 3.23
C ASP A 268 -10.44 0.05 4.44
N VAL A 269 -10.58 -0.88 5.38
CA VAL A 269 -11.58 -0.82 6.47
C VAL A 269 -11.57 0.53 7.19
N CYS A 270 -10.42 1.04 7.58
CA CYS A 270 -10.32 2.31 8.30
C CYS A 270 -10.64 3.54 7.43
N GLN A 271 -10.50 3.43 6.10
CA GLN A 271 -10.87 4.48 5.14
C GLN A 271 -12.35 4.38 4.77
N GLU A 272 -12.92 3.19 4.64
CA GLU A 272 -14.33 2.95 4.31
C GLU A 272 -15.28 3.52 5.38
N VAL A 273 -14.93 3.38 6.65
CA VAL A 273 -15.76 3.89 7.75
C VAL A 273 -15.56 5.39 8.02
N CYS A 274 -14.60 6.03 7.35
CA CYS A 274 -14.28 7.43 7.55
C CYS A 274 -15.38 8.35 7.01
N PRO A 275 -15.97 9.25 7.84
CA PRO A 275 -17.00 10.16 7.38
C PRO A 275 -16.57 11.11 6.26
N TYR A 276 -15.27 11.44 6.21
CA TYR A 276 -14.73 12.25 5.12
C TYR A 276 -14.82 11.51 3.78
N ASN A 277 -14.45 10.22 3.75
CA ASN A 277 -14.55 9.42 2.54
C ASN A 277 -16.00 9.20 2.11
N LYS A 278 -16.90 8.87 3.05
CA LYS A 278 -18.33 8.66 2.75
C LYS A 278 -19.01 9.88 2.13
N ARG A 279 -18.54 11.08 2.45
CA ARG A 279 -19.18 12.32 2.00
C ARG A 279 -18.45 13.03 0.86
N LYS A 280 -17.13 12.84 0.76
CA LYS A 280 -16.23 13.69 -0.03
C LYS A 280 -15.31 12.93 -0.96
N ALA A 281 -15.29 11.58 -0.92
CA ALA A 281 -14.50 10.83 -1.87
C ALA A 281 -14.83 11.24 -3.31
N THR A 282 -13.81 11.73 -4.00
CA THR A 282 -13.95 12.25 -5.37
C THR A 282 -13.44 11.18 -6.33
N ARG A 283 -14.25 10.80 -7.31
CA ARG A 283 -13.84 9.80 -8.31
C ARG A 283 -12.59 10.24 -9.06
N SER A 284 -11.71 9.28 -9.31
CA SER A 284 -10.54 9.50 -10.14
C SER A 284 -10.93 9.94 -11.55
N ARG A 285 -10.18 10.90 -12.09
CA ARG A 285 -10.26 11.30 -13.50
C ARG A 285 -9.19 10.65 -14.37
N TRP A 286 -8.28 9.90 -13.74
CA TRP A 286 -7.23 9.19 -14.45
C TRP A 286 -7.71 7.77 -14.75
N PRO A 287 -7.88 7.42 -16.03
CA PRO A 287 -8.39 6.10 -16.42
C PRO A 287 -7.50 4.95 -15.98
N GLU A 288 -6.19 5.22 -15.83
CA GLU A 288 -5.19 4.26 -15.37
C GLU A 288 -5.50 3.71 -13.95
N PHE A 289 -6.26 4.45 -13.15
CA PHE A 289 -6.67 4.03 -11.80
C PHE A 289 -8.05 3.39 -11.75
N SER A 290 -8.66 3.13 -12.90
CA SER A 290 -9.93 2.41 -12.96
C SER A 290 -9.74 0.91 -12.69
N ALA A 291 -10.79 0.24 -12.23
CA ALA A 291 -10.78 -1.20 -11.98
C ALA A 291 -10.46 -2.05 -13.23
N GLY A 292 -10.80 -1.55 -14.41
CA GLY A 292 -10.53 -2.25 -15.68
C GLY A 292 -9.11 -2.08 -16.22
N SER A 293 -8.27 -1.25 -15.56
CA SER A 293 -6.90 -0.96 -16.01
C SER A 293 -5.84 -1.78 -15.25
N GLY A 294 -6.24 -2.64 -14.33
CA GLY A 294 -5.32 -3.46 -13.53
C GLY A 294 -6.02 -4.67 -12.91
N ALA A 295 -5.71 -4.97 -11.65
CA ALA A 295 -6.17 -6.17 -10.96
C ALA A 295 -7.68 -6.18 -10.62
N GLY A 296 -8.32 -5.01 -10.56
CA GLY A 296 -9.71 -4.87 -10.15
C GLY A 296 -9.95 -5.05 -8.65
N PRO A 297 -11.23 -5.05 -8.24
CA PRO A 297 -11.64 -5.05 -6.83
C PRO A 297 -11.50 -6.40 -6.13
N TYR A 298 -11.51 -7.50 -6.89
CA TYR A 298 -11.45 -8.86 -6.39
C TYR A 298 -10.55 -9.74 -7.25
N LEU A 299 -9.84 -10.65 -6.60
CA LEU A 299 -9.11 -11.73 -7.24
C LEU A 299 -9.90 -13.03 -7.06
N LYS A 300 -10.12 -13.77 -8.12
CA LYS A 300 -10.69 -15.12 -8.02
C LYS A 300 -9.67 -16.05 -7.37
N ILE A 301 -9.91 -16.41 -6.12
CA ILE A 301 -8.95 -17.11 -5.25
C ILE A 301 -8.44 -18.40 -5.90
N THR A 302 -9.33 -19.20 -6.49
CA THR A 302 -8.96 -20.47 -7.16
C THR A 302 -7.99 -20.27 -8.31
N GLU A 303 -8.11 -19.17 -9.07
CA GLU A 303 -7.19 -18.85 -10.16
C GLU A 303 -5.84 -18.40 -9.64
N ILE A 304 -5.81 -17.63 -8.55
CA ILE A 304 -4.54 -17.16 -7.95
C ILE A 304 -3.76 -18.34 -7.36
N LEU A 305 -4.44 -19.24 -6.64
CA LEU A 305 -3.84 -20.46 -6.10
C LEU A 305 -3.34 -21.42 -7.20
N GLY A 306 -3.78 -21.24 -8.44
CA GLY A 306 -3.31 -21.98 -9.62
C GLY A 306 -2.00 -21.49 -10.22
N ILE A 307 -1.49 -20.31 -9.83
CA ILE A 307 -0.23 -19.74 -10.37
C ILE A 307 0.97 -20.53 -9.83
N ARG A 308 1.75 -21.14 -10.73
CA ARG A 308 2.84 -22.06 -10.37
C ARG A 308 4.22 -21.42 -10.36
N THR A 309 4.46 -20.46 -11.23
CA THR A 309 5.79 -19.86 -11.40
C THR A 309 5.76 -18.35 -11.19
N ASP A 310 6.95 -17.76 -10.94
CA ASP A 310 7.10 -16.32 -10.83
C ASP A 310 6.89 -15.64 -12.20
N GLU A 311 7.16 -16.32 -13.30
CA GLU A 311 6.92 -15.82 -14.66
C GLU A 311 5.41 -15.68 -14.92
N GLU A 312 4.59 -16.68 -14.60
CA GLU A 312 3.12 -16.61 -14.69
C GLU A 312 2.56 -15.49 -13.81
N PHE A 313 3.14 -15.31 -12.63
CA PHE A 313 2.76 -14.23 -11.72
C PHE A 313 3.07 -12.86 -12.30
N GLU A 314 4.29 -12.67 -12.85
CA GLU A 314 4.70 -11.41 -13.46
C GLU A 314 3.91 -11.10 -14.75
N GLU A 315 3.61 -12.13 -15.57
CA GLU A 315 2.76 -11.98 -16.76
C GLU A 315 1.35 -11.47 -16.37
N ARG A 316 0.80 -11.97 -15.26
CA ARG A 316 -0.56 -11.60 -14.83
C ARG A 316 -0.62 -10.26 -14.11
N PHE A 317 0.37 -9.93 -13.28
CA PHE A 317 0.33 -8.78 -12.37
C PHE A 317 1.39 -7.72 -12.66
N GLY A 318 2.29 -7.94 -13.61
CA GLY A 318 3.27 -6.95 -14.03
C GLY A 318 2.62 -5.60 -14.36
N GLY A 319 3.22 -4.51 -13.87
CA GLY A 319 2.65 -3.18 -14.03
C GLY A 319 1.47 -2.84 -13.12
N THR A 320 1.17 -3.68 -12.13
CA THR A 320 0.20 -3.41 -11.05
C THR A 320 0.87 -3.40 -9.67
N PRO A 321 0.28 -2.79 -8.63
CA PRO A 321 0.81 -2.84 -7.27
C PRO A 321 0.89 -4.25 -6.67
N LEU A 322 0.17 -5.23 -7.24
CA LEU A 322 0.08 -6.59 -6.73
C LEU A 322 1.39 -7.37 -6.84
N THR A 323 2.35 -6.90 -7.61
CA THR A 323 3.71 -7.49 -7.66
C THR A 323 4.47 -7.34 -6.34
N ARG A 324 4.06 -6.43 -5.44
CA ARG A 324 4.79 -6.09 -4.22
C ARG A 324 5.01 -7.27 -3.25
N PRO A 325 4.02 -8.11 -2.90
CA PRO A 325 4.22 -9.25 -2.02
C PRO A 325 4.92 -10.43 -2.71
N GLY A 326 5.11 -10.39 -4.04
CA GLY A 326 5.56 -11.52 -4.85
C GLY A 326 4.51 -12.65 -4.93
N ARG A 327 4.80 -13.67 -5.76
CA ARG A 327 3.92 -14.83 -5.95
C ARG A 327 3.58 -15.50 -4.61
N SER A 328 4.59 -15.90 -3.86
CA SER A 328 4.39 -16.62 -2.59
C SER A 328 3.57 -15.82 -1.58
N GLY A 329 3.78 -14.49 -1.49
CA GLY A 329 3.01 -13.61 -0.62
C GLY A 329 1.53 -13.51 -1.03
N LEU A 330 1.25 -13.42 -2.34
CA LEU A 330 -0.13 -13.35 -2.82
C LEU A 330 -0.86 -14.68 -2.65
N LEU A 331 -0.21 -15.83 -2.93
CA LEU A 331 -0.78 -17.16 -2.70
C LEU A 331 -1.04 -17.39 -1.20
N ARG A 332 -0.13 -16.99 -0.31
CA ARG A 332 -0.33 -16.99 1.15
C ARG A 332 -1.59 -16.23 1.53
N ASN A 333 -1.76 -15.00 1.03
CA ASN A 333 -2.92 -14.16 1.33
C ASN A 333 -4.23 -14.81 0.83
N CYS A 334 -4.22 -15.35 -0.40
CA CYS A 334 -5.37 -16.04 -0.99
C CYS A 334 -5.72 -17.33 -0.23
N SER A 335 -4.72 -18.06 0.29
CA SER A 335 -4.96 -19.21 1.17
C SER A 335 -5.67 -18.77 2.45
N VAL A 336 -5.23 -17.67 3.10
CA VAL A 336 -5.91 -17.14 4.28
C VAL A 336 -7.34 -16.72 3.96
N ALA A 337 -7.56 -16.02 2.86
CA ALA A 337 -8.90 -15.63 2.43
C ALA A 337 -9.79 -16.87 2.14
N ALA A 338 -9.27 -17.89 1.48
CA ALA A 338 -9.99 -19.15 1.22
C ALA A 338 -10.43 -19.86 2.51
N GLY A 339 -9.53 -19.94 3.50
CA GLY A 339 -9.83 -20.52 4.81
C GLY A 339 -10.89 -19.74 5.56
N ASN A 340 -10.79 -18.40 5.58
CA ASN A 340 -11.78 -17.53 6.22
C ASN A 340 -13.17 -17.62 5.59
N LEU A 341 -13.23 -17.69 4.27
CA LEU A 341 -14.48 -17.89 3.50
C LEU A 341 -15.00 -19.33 3.52
N ARG A 342 -14.22 -20.29 4.03
CA ARG A 342 -14.48 -21.73 3.96
C ARG A 342 -14.82 -22.17 2.53
N LEU A 343 -14.01 -21.72 1.58
CA LEU A 343 -14.24 -21.85 0.14
C LEU A 343 -13.96 -23.27 -0.34
N LYS A 344 -14.99 -24.12 -0.40
CA LYS A 344 -14.85 -25.54 -0.75
C LYS A 344 -14.28 -25.75 -2.15
N GLU A 345 -14.63 -24.91 -3.10
CA GLU A 345 -14.10 -24.95 -4.46
C GLU A 345 -12.59 -24.65 -4.55
N ALA A 346 -11.99 -24.08 -3.50
CA ALA A 346 -10.54 -23.86 -3.44
C ALA A 346 -9.76 -25.11 -2.98
N VAL A 347 -10.43 -26.12 -2.43
CA VAL A 347 -9.75 -27.33 -1.90
C VAL A 347 -8.80 -27.97 -2.90
N PRO A 348 -9.16 -28.23 -4.18
CA PRO A 348 -8.22 -28.84 -5.12
C PRO A 348 -6.96 -27.99 -5.35
N ALA A 349 -7.10 -26.67 -5.47
CA ALA A 349 -5.96 -25.76 -5.67
C ALA A 349 -5.09 -25.67 -4.41
N LEU A 350 -5.69 -25.64 -3.22
CA LEU A 350 -4.98 -25.65 -1.94
C LEU A 350 -4.21 -26.96 -1.71
N VAL A 351 -4.78 -28.11 -2.08
CA VAL A 351 -4.08 -29.41 -2.03
C VAL A 351 -2.85 -29.38 -2.93
N CYS A 352 -2.97 -28.85 -4.12
CA CYS A 352 -1.87 -28.70 -5.05
C CYS A 352 -0.79 -27.74 -4.49
N CYS A 353 -1.19 -26.61 -3.88
CA CYS A 353 -0.27 -25.71 -3.16
C CYS A 353 0.44 -26.42 -2.00
N LEU A 354 -0.28 -27.24 -1.21
CA LEU A 354 0.29 -27.97 -0.08
C LEU A 354 1.32 -29.01 -0.53
N GLN A 355 1.04 -29.74 -1.61
CA GLN A 355 1.86 -30.88 -2.03
C GLN A 355 3.01 -30.53 -2.96
N GLU A 356 2.87 -29.48 -3.79
CA GLU A 356 3.74 -29.23 -4.93
C GLU A 356 4.46 -27.86 -4.86
N ASP A 357 3.98 -26.88 -4.07
CA ASP A 357 4.59 -25.54 -4.08
C ASP A 357 5.99 -25.56 -3.44
N GLY A 358 6.97 -24.97 -4.12
CA GLY A 358 8.34 -24.88 -3.65
C GLY A 358 8.52 -24.02 -2.39
N SER A 359 7.56 -23.13 -2.09
CA SER A 359 7.63 -22.21 -0.94
C SER A 359 6.98 -22.82 0.32
N PRO A 360 7.73 -23.07 1.40
CA PRO A 360 7.15 -23.51 2.68
C PRO A 360 6.07 -22.54 3.19
N LEU A 361 6.23 -21.25 2.92
CA LEU A 361 5.25 -20.22 3.28
C LEU A 361 3.88 -20.50 2.65
N VAL A 362 3.86 -20.89 1.38
CA VAL A 362 2.62 -21.24 0.66
C VAL A 362 2.04 -22.53 1.19
N ARG A 363 2.88 -23.57 1.36
CA ARG A 363 2.45 -24.89 1.86
C ARG A 363 1.81 -24.80 3.25
N GLY A 364 2.46 -24.07 4.19
CA GLY A 364 1.94 -23.90 5.55
C GLY A 364 0.59 -23.17 5.59
N HIS A 365 0.41 -22.11 4.77
CA HIS A 365 -0.87 -21.40 4.73
C HIS A 365 -1.96 -22.17 3.98
N ALA A 366 -1.60 -22.97 2.97
CA ALA A 366 -2.52 -23.90 2.32
C ALA A 366 -3.00 -24.98 3.30
N ALA A 367 -2.11 -25.53 4.14
CA ALA A 367 -2.46 -26.47 5.21
C ALA A 367 -3.46 -25.84 6.18
N TRP A 368 -3.19 -24.63 6.68
CA TRP A 368 -4.12 -23.92 7.55
C TRP A 368 -5.50 -23.73 6.91
N ALA A 369 -5.54 -23.32 5.64
CA ALA A 369 -6.79 -23.11 4.92
C ALA A 369 -7.58 -24.42 4.76
N LEU A 370 -6.91 -25.51 4.42
CA LEU A 370 -7.52 -26.85 4.33
C LEU A 370 -8.08 -27.27 5.69
N GLY A 371 -7.36 -27.04 6.78
CA GLY A 371 -7.84 -27.23 8.14
C GLY A 371 -9.09 -26.41 8.47
N GLU A 372 -9.20 -25.16 8.00
CA GLU A 372 -10.36 -24.28 8.21
C GLU A 372 -11.56 -24.67 7.34
N ILE A 373 -11.34 -25.17 6.13
CA ILE A 373 -12.40 -25.61 5.22
C ILE A 373 -12.93 -27.01 5.63
N GLY A 374 -12.01 -27.94 5.94
CA GLY A 374 -12.33 -29.32 6.33
C GLY A 374 -12.78 -30.21 5.15
N GLY A 375 -13.23 -31.40 5.49
CA GLY A 375 -13.71 -32.42 4.55
C GLY A 375 -12.67 -33.50 4.23
N SER A 376 -13.13 -34.66 3.76
CA SER A 376 -12.28 -35.86 3.59
C SER A 376 -11.08 -35.62 2.66
N ALA A 377 -11.28 -34.88 1.57
CA ALA A 377 -10.19 -34.57 0.64
C ALA A 377 -9.09 -33.71 1.29
N ALA A 378 -9.49 -32.71 2.11
CA ALA A 378 -8.54 -31.87 2.84
C ALA A 378 -7.77 -32.68 3.88
N GLU A 379 -8.45 -33.53 4.66
CA GLU A 379 -7.81 -34.37 5.68
C GLU A 379 -6.84 -35.38 5.07
N THR A 380 -7.22 -36.05 3.97
CA THR A 380 -6.33 -37.00 3.27
C THR A 380 -5.06 -36.28 2.82
N ALA A 381 -5.22 -35.11 2.16
CA ALA A 381 -4.07 -34.33 1.69
C ALA A 381 -3.15 -33.86 2.84
N LEU A 382 -3.73 -33.43 3.97
CA LEU A 382 -2.96 -33.03 5.16
C LEU A 382 -2.17 -34.21 5.76
N ARG A 383 -2.76 -35.42 5.85
CA ARG A 383 -2.08 -36.61 6.34
C ARG A 383 -0.91 -37.02 5.42
N GLU A 384 -1.17 -37.07 4.11
CA GLU A 384 -0.11 -37.39 3.14
C GLU A 384 1.05 -36.35 3.18
N ALA A 385 0.72 -35.07 3.36
CA ALA A 385 1.72 -34.01 3.45
C ALA A 385 2.52 -34.10 4.75
N SER A 386 1.90 -34.49 5.89
CA SER A 386 2.61 -34.60 7.18
C SER A 386 3.74 -35.65 7.16
N GLU A 387 3.61 -36.66 6.30
CA GLU A 387 4.63 -37.72 6.14
C GLU A 387 5.82 -37.29 5.28
N LYS A 388 5.66 -36.23 4.46
CA LYS A 388 6.64 -35.83 3.44
C LYS A 388 7.26 -34.45 3.69
N GLU A 389 6.62 -33.61 4.51
CA GLU A 389 7.05 -32.23 4.73
C GLU A 389 8.37 -32.19 5.52
N ALA A 390 9.36 -31.52 4.96
CA ALA A 390 10.68 -31.39 5.55
C ALA A 390 10.89 -30.04 6.28
N ASP A 391 10.09 -29.02 5.94
CA ASP A 391 10.18 -27.71 6.61
C ASP A 391 9.41 -27.72 7.93
N GLY A 392 10.10 -27.40 9.03
CA GLY A 392 9.51 -27.47 10.37
C GLY A 392 8.34 -26.50 10.58
N GLY A 393 8.36 -25.32 9.95
CA GLY A 393 7.26 -24.33 10.03
C GLY A 393 6.01 -24.84 9.31
N SER A 394 6.17 -25.32 8.08
CA SER A 394 5.10 -25.92 7.31
C SER A 394 4.53 -27.17 7.96
N LEU A 395 5.40 -28.04 8.52
CA LEU A 395 4.96 -29.25 9.24
C LEU A 395 4.12 -28.88 10.46
N SER A 396 4.55 -27.92 11.26
CA SER A 396 3.76 -27.41 12.40
C SER A 396 2.39 -26.89 11.98
N GLU A 397 2.28 -26.25 10.81
CA GLU A 397 0.98 -25.80 10.28
C GLU A 397 0.09 -26.97 9.88
N ILE A 398 0.66 -28.01 9.28
CA ILE A 398 -0.07 -29.24 8.90
C ILE A 398 -0.60 -29.95 10.14
N GLU A 399 0.22 -30.15 11.17
CA GLU A 399 -0.17 -30.79 12.43
C GLU A 399 -1.32 -30.07 13.10
N HIS A 400 -1.24 -28.75 13.22
CA HIS A 400 -2.33 -27.94 13.79
C HIS A 400 -3.62 -28.00 12.96
N ALA A 401 -3.48 -28.07 11.62
CA ALA A 401 -4.63 -28.21 10.72
C ALA A 401 -5.34 -29.55 10.93
N LEU A 402 -4.59 -30.64 11.11
CA LEU A 402 -5.11 -31.97 11.44
C LEU A 402 -5.82 -32.00 12.79
N GLU A 403 -5.22 -31.40 13.83
CA GLU A 403 -5.88 -31.29 15.13
C GLU A 403 -7.19 -30.50 15.08
N ALA A 404 -7.22 -29.40 14.28
CA ALA A 404 -8.43 -28.59 14.10
C ALA A 404 -9.53 -29.37 13.36
N ALA A 405 -9.18 -30.21 12.41
CA ALA A 405 -10.12 -31.07 11.68
C ALA A 405 -10.71 -32.15 12.62
N SER A 406 -9.88 -32.81 13.44
CA SER A 406 -10.32 -33.85 14.40
C SER A 406 -11.31 -33.31 15.43
N ARG A 407 -11.03 -32.16 16.02
CA ARG A 407 -11.94 -31.51 17.01
C ARG A 407 -13.31 -31.16 16.43
N ARG A 408 -13.42 -30.88 15.13
CA ARG A 408 -14.73 -30.61 14.48
C ARG A 408 -15.55 -31.86 14.28
N GLN A 409 -14.92 -33.01 14.03
CA GLN A 409 -15.62 -34.28 13.90
C GLN A 409 -16.22 -34.75 15.23
N GLU A 410 -15.46 -34.58 16.32
CA GLU A 410 -15.93 -34.89 17.68
C GLU A 410 -17.11 -34.01 18.09
N GLY A 411 -17.06 -32.69 17.84
CA GLY A 411 -18.15 -31.75 18.17
C GLY A 411 -19.44 -31.97 17.36
N VAL A 412 -19.34 -32.57 16.17
CA VAL A 412 -20.53 -32.91 15.36
C VAL A 412 -21.17 -34.22 15.86
N SER A 413 -20.40 -35.15 16.42
CA SER A 413 -20.92 -36.43 16.99
C SER A 413 -21.65 -36.20 18.32
N GLU A 414 -21.25 -35.21 19.14
CA GLU A 414 -21.90 -34.89 20.40
C GLU A 414 -23.18 -34.05 20.24
N ALA A 415 -23.33 -33.30 19.15
CA ALA A 415 -24.52 -32.51 18.85
C ALA A 415 -25.65 -33.32 18.13
N GLY A 416 -25.36 -34.54 17.71
CA GLY A 416 -26.26 -35.43 17.00
C GLY A 416 -26.78 -36.63 17.84
N SER A 417 -26.37 -36.69 19.10
CA SER A 417 -26.86 -37.68 20.10
C SER A 417 -27.71 -36.97 21.17
#